data_8f258444ea0cbd58fb51ef0b65e49d05
#
_entry.id   8f258444ea0cbd58fb51ef0b65e49d05
#
_cell.length_a   1.000
_cell.length_b   1.000
_cell.length_c   1.000
_cell.angle_alpha   90.00
_cell.angle_beta   90.00
_cell.angle_gamma   90.00
#
_symmetry.space_group_name_H-M   'P 1'
#
loop_
_entity.id
_entity.type
_entity.pdbx_description
1 polymer ?
#
loop_
_entity_poly.entity_id
_entity_poly.type
_entity_poly.pdbx_seq_one_letter_code
_entity_poly.pdbx_strand_id
1 'polypeptide(L)'
;MSFNIWHGGGSSIDATGKVFVESQADIIGIQESTHKGKNTAVHLADSLGWHSYVFEGRTIVTKYPIVDTSANNHGVKIKIDKDHFVWMFNVHLMYCPYEPYQLNGIEYCGGPILYSAEEAIASAIKSRGNTVDSNIADIIEVRKEGYPIFLTGDFNEPSYLDWTEKAAHAGLCKTAVEWPSTKAFSDKGGMKDSYRTFYPDEVEKPGHTWTTLPETSAYKEVLDRIDFVLFSGEKMKLKNSQIVGEESPLSDIRFKNYPSDHRAVLSTFILK
;
A
#
# COMPACT_ATOMS: atom_id res chain seq x y z
N MET A 1 -1.59 -3.23 -8.45
CA MET A 1 -0.89 -1.99 -8.05
C MET A 1 -1.53 -1.42 -6.80
N SER A 2 -0.77 -0.86 -5.86
CA SER A 2 -1.26 -0.01 -4.76
C SER A 2 -0.97 1.44 -5.10
N PHE A 3 -1.97 2.33 -4.96
CA PHE A 3 -1.80 3.72 -5.33
C PHE A 3 -2.67 4.65 -4.47
N ASN A 4 -2.06 5.36 -3.53
CA ASN A 4 -2.69 6.51 -2.89
C ASN A 4 -2.67 7.67 -3.89
N ILE A 5 -3.85 8.16 -4.29
CA ILE A 5 -4.00 9.18 -5.34
C ILE A 5 -4.12 10.61 -4.81
N TRP A 6 -3.83 10.83 -3.54
CA TRP A 6 -3.82 12.13 -2.88
C TRP A 6 -5.11 12.95 -3.10
N HIS A 7 -5.97 12.99 -2.11
CA HIS A 7 -7.19 13.83 -2.09
C HIS A 7 -8.07 13.76 -3.35
N GLY A 8 -8.30 12.54 -3.88
CA GLY A 8 -9.20 12.32 -5.00
C GLY A 8 -8.61 12.64 -6.37
N GLY A 9 -7.32 12.43 -6.57
CA GLY A 9 -6.65 12.55 -7.86
C GLY A 9 -5.53 13.57 -7.90
N GLY A 10 -5.04 13.95 -6.71
CA GLY A 10 -3.84 14.76 -6.54
C GLY A 10 -3.92 16.10 -7.28
N SER A 11 -2.83 16.43 -7.96
CA SER A 11 -2.72 17.65 -8.73
C SER A 11 -3.49 17.62 -10.06
N SER A 12 -3.82 16.42 -10.58
CA SER A 12 -4.47 16.26 -11.89
C SER A 12 -5.13 14.89 -12.05
N ILE A 13 -6.46 14.89 -12.27
CA ILE A 13 -7.23 13.67 -12.56
C ILE A 13 -6.75 13.02 -13.86
N ASP A 14 -6.44 13.82 -14.89
CA ASP A 14 -5.92 13.32 -16.17
C ASP A 14 -4.56 12.62 -15.99
N ALA A 15 -3.68 13.19 -15.16
CA ALA A 15 -2.39 12.56 -14.87
C ALA A 15 -2.58 11.27 -14.05
N THR A 16 -3.54 11.24 -13.11
CA THR A 16 -3.91 10.01 -12.38
C THR A 16 -4.41 8.92 -13.35
N GLY A 17 -5.27 9.30 -14.30
CA GLY A 17 -5.75 8.39 -15.35
C GLY A 17 -4.64 7.85 -16.24
N LYS A 18 -3.63 8.67 -16.56
CA LYS A 18 -2.43 8.21 -17.29
C LYS A 18 -1.65 7.16 -16.50
N VAL A 19 -1.45 7.35 -15.20
CA VAL A 19 -0.79 6.34 -14.36
C VAL A 19 -1.55 5.02 -14.40
N PHE A 20 -2.90 5.02 -14.35
CA PHE A 20 -3.70 3.78 -14.45
C PHE A 20 -3.42 3.03 -15.75
N VAL A 21 -3.39 3.73 -16.89
CA VAL A 21 -3.26 3.12 -18.20
C VAL A 21 -1.80 2.76 -18.52
N GLU A 22 -0.90 3.71 -18.37
CA GLU A 22 0.49 3.56 -18.81
C GLU A 22 1.33 2.67 -17.89
N SER A 23 0.95 2.52 -16.61
CA SER A 23 1.57 1.52 -15.72
C SER A 23 1.24 0.07 -16.13
N GLN A 24 0.26 -0.12 -17.01
CA GLN A 24 -0.25 -1.43 -17.44
C GLN A 24 -0.78 -2.29 -16.29
N ALA A 25 -1.19 -1.68 -15.19
CA ALA A 25 -1.81 -2.41 -14.08
C ALA A 25 -3.17 -2.99 -14.52
N ASP A 26 -3.46 -4.21 -14.08
CA ASP A 26 -4.73 -4.89 -14.35
C ASP A 26 -5.73 -4.73 -13.22
N ILE A 27 -5.22 -4.63 -11.98
CA ILE A 27 -5.98 -4.44 -10.75
C ILE A 27 -5.25 -3.39 -9.92
N ILE A 28 -5.99 -2.39 -9.44
CA ILE A 28 -5.44 -1.28 -8.65
C ILE A 28 -6.25 -1.11 -7.37
N GLY A 29 -5.60 -1.23 -6.22
CA GLY A 29 -6.15 -0.76 -4.96
C GLY A 29 -5.78 0.71 -4.77
N ILE A 30 -6.80 1.54 -4.53
CA ILE A 30 -6.67 2.98 -4.52
C ILE A 30 -7.07 3.52 -3.15
N GLN A 31 -6.22 4.34 -2.57
CA GLN A 31 -6.46 5.07 -1.35
C GLN A 31 -6.71 6.55 -1.68
N GLU A 32 -7.40 7.25 -0.80
CA GLU A 32 -7.81 8.65 -0.97
C GLU A 32 -8.60 8.94 -2.25
N SER A 33 -9.38 7.97 -2.73
CA SER A 33 -10.11 8.06 -4.00
C SER A 33 -11.24 9.10 -4.01
N THR A 34 -11.70 9.55 -2.83
CA THR A 34 -12.86 10.43 -2.68
C THR A 34 -12.45 11.81 -2.19
N HIS A 35 -12.86 12.84 -2.92
CA HIS A 35 -12.72 14.24 -2.52
C HIS A 35 -14.02 15.00 -2.77
N LYS A 36 -14.49 15.79 -1.79
CA LYS A 36 -15.75 16.60 -1.88
C LYS A 36 -16.95 15.79 -2.39
N GLY A 37 -17.08 14.54 -1.94
CA GLY A 37 -18.20 13.66 -2.30
C GLY A 37 -18.10 13.03 -3.69
N LYS A 38 -17.01 13.23 -4.43
CA LYS A 38 -16.77 12.61 -5.74
C LYS A 38 -15.66 11.55 -5.62
N ASN A 39 -15.90 10.38 -6.16
CA ASN A 39 -14.90 9.32 -6.22
C ASN A 39 -14.24 9.30 -7.61
N THR A 40 -13.00 9.80 -7.67
CA THR A 40 -12.23 9.91 -8.91
C THR A 40 -11.88 8.54 -9.49
N ALA A 41 -11.59 7.56 -8.63
CA ALA A 41 -11.23 6.22 -9.10
C ALA A 41 -12.40 5.53 -9.80
N VAL A 42 -13.62 5.68 -9.29
CA VAL A 42 -14.85 5.19 -9.95
C VAL A 42 -15.03 5.89 -11.30
N HIS A 43 -14.92 7.22 -11.34
CA HIS A 43 -15.06 7.99 -12.58
C HIS A 43 -14.02 7.56 -13.64
N LEU A 44 -12.77 7.33 -13.24
CA LEU A 44 -11.74 6.85 -14.16
C LEU A 44 -12.02 5.42 -14.61
N ALA A 45 -12.46 4.53 -13.72
CA ALA A 45 -12.83 3.16 -14.08
C ALA A 45 -13.97 3.13 -15.11
N ASP A 46 -15.03 3.91 -14.87
CA ASP A 46 -16.17 4.01 -15.79
C ASP A 46 -15.74 4.50 -17.18
N SER A 47 -14.89 5.54 -17.24
CA SER A 47 -14.38 6.08 -18.52
C SER A 47 -13.49 5.11 -19.27
N LEU A 48 -12.84 4.18 -18.57
CA LEU A 48 -11.99 3.14 -19.17
C LEU A 48 -12.76 1.84 -19.47
N GLY A 49 -14.04 1.74 -19.09
CA GLY A 49 -14.82 0.50 -19.17
C GLY A 49 -14.35 -0.58 -18.20
N TRP A 50 -13.73 -0.18 -17.08
CA TRP A 50 -13.27 -1.08 -16.03
C TRP A 50 -14.32 -1.24 -14.94
N HIS A 51 -14.18 -2.26 -14.12
CA HIS A 51 -15.02 -2.49 -12.95
C HIS A 51 -14.45 -1.78 -11.72
N SER A 52 -15.32 -1.36 -10.80
CA SER A 52 -14.92 -0.75 -9.54
C SER A 52 -15.69 -1.30 -8.35
N TYR A 53 -15.07 -1.28 -7.19
CA TYR A 53 -15.68 -1.60 -5.91
C TYR A 53 -15.23 -0.58 -4.86
N VAL A 54 -16.19 -0.01 -4.12
CA VAL A 54 -15.92 1.00 -3.10
C VAL A 54 -16.33 0.49 -1.74
N PHE A 55 -15.42 0.58 -0.78
CA PHE A 55 -15.68 0.25 0.61
C PHE A 55 -14.94 1.22 1.54
N GLU A 56 -15.64 1.90 2.44
CA GLU A 56 -15.09 2.82 3.43
C GLU A 56 -14.06 3.83 2.87
N GLY A 57 -14.37 4.45 1.74
CA GLY A 57 -13.52 5.46 1.11
C GLY A 57 -12.30 4.92 0.34
N ARG A 58 -12.12 3.60 0.31
CA ARG A 58 -11.12 2.91 -0.52
C ARG A 58 -11.78 2.36 -1.76
N THR A 59 -11.04 2.29 -2.85
CA THR A 59 -11.56 1.78 -4.11
C THR A 59 -10.63 0.72 -4.68
N ILE A 60 -11.20 -0.36 -5.20
CA ILE A 60 -10.51 -1.31 -6.07
C ILE A 60 -11.05 -1.08 -7.47
N VAL A 61 -10.16 -0.91 -8.45
CA VAL A 61 -10.51 -0.87 -9.87
C VAL A 61 -9.81 -2.00 -10.60
N THR A 62 -10.48 -2.59 -11.59
CA THR A 62 -9.99 -3.78 -12.29
C THR A 62 -10.54 -3.87 -13.70
N LYS A 63 -9.72 -4.38 -14.63
CA LYS A 63 -10.14 -4.72 -16.00
C LYS A 63 -11.10 -5.92 -16.05
N TYR A 64 -11.17 -6.69 -14.96
CA TYR A 64 -11.86 -7.97 -14.90
C TYR A 64 -13.13 -7.89 -14.06
N PRO A 65 -14.14 -8.76 -14.32
CA PRO A 65 -15.37 -8.76 -13.53
C PRO A 65 -15.15 -9.08 -12.05
N ILE A 66 -15.79 -8.31 -11.20
CA ILE A 66 -15.92 -8.59 -9.76
C ILE A 66 -17.12 -9.52 -9.59
N VAL A 67 -16.94 -10.66 -8.93
CA VAL A 67 -17.97 -11.72 -8.86
C VAL A 67 -18.42 -12.05 -7.45
N ASP A 68 -17.70 -11.60 -6.42
CA ASP A 68 -18.05 -11.84 -5.02
C ASP A 68 -17.37 -10.82 -4.10
N THR A 69 -17.79 -10.76 -2.82
CA THR A 69 -17.18 -9.96 -1.75
C THR A 69 -16.87 -10.83 -0.53
N SER A 70 -15.84 -10.47 0.25
CA SER A 70 -15.57 -11.10 1.54
C SER A 70 -16.66 -10.81 2.57
N ALA A 71 -16.73 -11.59 3.63
CA ALA A 71 -17.82 -11.55 4.62
C ALA A 71 -18.05 -10.16 5.24
N ASN A 72 -16.97 -9.42 5.50
CA ASN A 72 -17.04 -8.05 6.04
C ASN A 72 -16.80 -6.98 4.96
N ASN A 73 -16.87 -7.34 3.68
CA ASN A 73 -16.71 -6.45 2.53
C ASN A 73 -15.32 -5.79 2.38
N HIS A 74 -14.27 -6.29 3.07
CA HIS A 74 -12.92 -5.74 2.96
C HIS A 74 -12.23 -6.09 1.64
N GLY A 75 -12.65 -7.18 0.98
CA GLY A 75 -12.07 -7.68 -0.24
C GLY A 75 -13.10 -8.11 -1.27
N VAL A 76 -12.65 -8.24 -2.51
CA VAL A 76 -13.46 -8.69 -3.64
C VAL A 76 -12.80 -9.87 -4.35
N LYS A 77 -13.64 -10.78 -4.87
CA LYS A 77 -13.22 -11.87 -5.75
C LYS A 77 -13.32 -11.41 -7.19
N ILE A 78 -12.23 -11.51 -7.91
CA ILE A 78 -12.09 -11.06 -9.29
C ILE A 78 -11.90 -12.29 -10.19
N LYS A 79 -12.68 -12.38 -11.26
CA LYS A 79 -12.57 -13.45 -12.25
C LYS A 79 -11.63 -13.02 -13.37
N ILE A 80 -10.41 -13.54 -13.38
CA ILE A 80 -9.40 -13.21 -14.39
C ILE A 80 -9.75 -13.85 -15.75
N ASP A 81 -10.11 -15.15 -15.71
CA ASP A 81 -10.61 -15.89 -16.87
C ASP A 81 -11.52 -17.05 -16.41
N LYS A 82 -11.78 -18.04 -17.28
CA LYS A 82 -12.68 -19.17 -16.97
C LYS A 82 -12.16 -20.04 -15.82
N ASP A 83 -10.84 -20.11 -15.61
CA ASP A 83 -10.18 -21.03 -14.67
C ASP A 83 -9.50 -20.31 -13.51
N HIS A 84 -9.24 -19.00 -13.64
CA HIS A 84 -8.49 -18.24 -12.66
C HIS A 84 -9.34 -17.17 -11.97
N PHE A 85 -9.30 -17.21 -10.64
CA PHE A 85 -9.88 -16.21 -9.74
C PHE A 85 -8.80 -15.73 -8.79
N VAL A 86 -8.93 -14.49 -8.33
CA VAL A 86 -8.08 -13.92 -7.28
C VAL A 86 -8.94 -13.16 -6.29
N TRP A 87 -8.49 -13.11 -5.03
CA TRP A 87 -9.03 -12.20 -4.03
C TRP A 87 -8.16 -10.95 -3.97
N MET A 88 -8.79 -9.80 -3.93
CA MET A 88 -8.15 -8.49 -3.83
C MET A 88 -8.70 -7.72 -2.64
N PHE A 89 -7.82 -7.34 -1.71
CA PHE A 89 -8.08 -6.48 -0.57
C PHE A 89 -7.40 -5.14 -0.77
N ASN A 90 -7.93 -4.10 -0.12
CA ASN A 90 -7.33 -2.78 -0.15
C ASN A 90 -7.54 -2.06 1.19
N VAL A 91 -6.47 -1.60 1.82
CA VAL A 91 -6.51 -0.87 3.08
C VAL A 91 -6.01 0.55 2.92
N HIS A 92 -6.48 1.45 3.77
CA HIS A 92 -5.88 2.74 4.07
C HIS A 92 -5.94 2.85 5.59
N LEU A 93 -4.81 2.59 6.23
CA LEU A 93 -4.75 2.56 7.68
C LEU A 93 -4.70 3.99 8.24
N MET A 94 -4.94 4.12 9.53
CA MET A 94 -4.96 5.42 10.20
C MET A 94 -3.63 6.15 10.03
N TYR A 95 -3.68 7.36 9.49
CA TYR A 95 -2.49 8.19 9.24
C TYR A 95 -1.95 8.86 10.50
N CYS A 96 -2.77 8.90 11.54
CA CYS A 96 -2.50 9.67 12.75
C CYS A 96 -2.70 8.83 14.01
N PRO A 97 -1.71 8.70 14.89
CA PRO A 97 -0.35 9.29 14.81
C PRO A 97 0.52 8.63 13.74
N TYR A 98 1.63 9.29 13.35
CA TYR A 98 2.66 8.72 12.48
C TYR A 98 3.95 8.57 13.29
N GLU A 99 4.16 7.38 13.79
CA GLU A 99 5.19 7.06 14.77
C GLU A 99 6.62 7.29 14.26
N PRO A 100 6.95 7.11 12.95
CA PRO A 100 8.25 7.50 12.40
C PRO A 100 8.61 8.97 12.67
N TYR A 101 7.66 9.90 12.53
CA TYR A 101 7.90 11.30 12.86
C TYR A 101 8.16 11.49 14.35
N GLN A 102 7.32 10.88 15.19
CA GLN A 102 7.42 11.01 16.64
C GLN A 102 8.75 10.46 17.19
N LEU A 103 9.26 9.35 16.63
CA LEU A 103 10.58 8.80 16.95
C LEU A 103 11.72 9.76 16.54
N ASN A 104 11.52 10.57 15.49
CA ASN A 104 12.48 11.57 15.02
C ASN A 104 12.30 12.93 15.70
N GLY A 105 11.44 13.05 16.72
CA GLY A 105 11.20 14.29 17.44
C GLY A 105 10.35 15.31 16.68
N ILE A 106 9.61 14.86 15.65
CA ILE A 106 8.70 15.68 14.85
C ILE A 106 7.29 15.53 15.42
N GLU A 107 6.73 16.65 15.90
CA GLU A 107 5.34 16.68 16.37
C GLU A 107 4.37 16.56 15.19
N TYR A 108 3.46 15.58 15.29
CA TYR A 108 2.45 15.36 14.26
C TYR A 108 1.13 14.92 14.90
N CYS A 109 0.00 15.49 14.44
CA CYS A 109 -1.34 15.16 14.94
C CYS A 109 -1.53 15.30 16.46
N GLY A 110 -0.72 16.11 17.16
CA GLY A 110 -0.78 16.22 18.62
C GLY A 110 -0.35 14.95 19.37
N GLY A 111 0.26 13.99 18.70
CA GLY A 111 0.83 12.80 19.34
C GLY A 111 2.12 13.12 20.09
N PRO A 112 2.46 12.37 21.16
CA PRO A 112 3.66 12.60 21.96
C PRO A 112 4.92 12.22 21.16
N ILE A 113 6.05 12.83 21.48
CA ILE A 113 7.36 12.34 21.04
C ILE A 113 7.60 10.95 21.65
N LEU A 114 8.13 10.03 20.86
CA LEU A 114 8.41 8.64 21.25
C LEU A 114 9.93 8.46 21.40
N TYR A 115 10.33 7.62 22.34
CA TYR A 115 11.73 7.44 22.70
C TYR A 115 12.22 5.99 22.49
N SER A 116 11.31 5.06 22.21
CA SER A 116 11.68 3.66 22.00
C SER A 116 10.81 2.97 20.93
N ALA A 117 11.33 1.84 20.43
CA ALA A 117 10.59 0.96 19.50
C ALA A 117 9.30 0.42 20.13
N GLU A 118 9.34 0.08 21.42
CA GLU A 118 8.19 -0.47 22.17
C GLU A 118 7.06 0.55 22.24
N GLU A 119 7.37 1.83 22.49
CA GLU A 119 6.40 2.91 22.51
C GLU A 119 5.76 3.09 21.13
N ALA A 120 6.56 3.03 20.06
CA ALA A 120 6.08 3.14 18.68
C ALA A 120 5.16 1.95 18.32
N ILE A 121 5.56 0.72 18.65
CA ILE A 121 4.75 -0.48 18.42
C ILE A 121 3.41 -0.39 19.19
N ALA A 122 3.44 0.01 20.46
CA ALA A 122 2.22 0.14 21.26
C ALA A 122 1.26 1.22 20.68
N SER A 123 1.79 2.34 20.21
CA SER A 123 1.01 3.40 19.55
C SER A 123 0.40 2.90 18.24
N ALA A 124 1.18 2.24 17.40
CA ALA A 124 0.74 1.69 16.11
C ALA A 124 -0.36 0.61 16.29
N ILE A 125 -0.22 -0.29 17.26
CA ILE A 125 -1.26 -1.28 17.59
C ILE A 125 -2.55 -0.57 18.04
N LYS A 126 -2.45 0.45 18.87
CA LYS A 126 -3.61 1.19 19.37
C LYS A 126 -4.37 1.89 18.23
N SER A 127 -3.66 2.45 17.26
CA SER A 127 -4.26 3.24 16.17
C SER A 127 -4.77 2.38 15.01
N ARG A 128 -4.11 1.28 14.67
CA ARG A 128 -4.35 0.50 13.44
C ARG A 128 -4.78 -0.95 13.68
N GLY A 129 -4.50 -1.50 14.87
CA GLY A 129 -4.65 -2.93 15.17
C GLY A 129 -6.04 -3.50 14.88
N ASN A 130 -7.11 -2.80 15.23
CA ASN A 130 -8.47 -3.27 14.98
C ASN A 130 -8.77 -3.41 13.48
N THR A 131 -8.34 -2.46 12.66
CA THR A 131 -8.52 -2.51 11.20
C THR A 131 -7.69 -3.65 10.60
N VAL A 132 -6.45 -3.83 11.08
CA VAL A 132 -5.57 -4.92 10.66
C VAL A 132 -6.20 -6.28 10.99
N ASP A 133 -6.62 -6.51 12.24
CA ASP A 133 -7.21 -7.77 12.67
C ASP A 133 -8.52 -8.11 11.94
N SER A 134 -9.37 -7.10 11.64
CA SER A 134 -10.60 -7.28 10.87
C SER A 134 -10.32 -7.73 9.43
N ASN A 135 -9.34 -7.13 8.76
CA ASN A 135 -8.93 -7.54 7.41
C ASN A 135 -8.29 -8.93 7.40
N ILE A 136 -7.47 -9.26 8.41
CA ILE A 136 -6.86 -10.59 8.57
C ILE A 136 -7.93 -11.66 8.73
N ALA A 137 -9.00 -11.40 9.48
CA ALA A 137 -10.11 -12.34 9.64
C ALA A 137 -10.76 -12.71 8.29
N ASP A 138 -11.03 -11.72 7.44
CA ASP A 138 -11.56 -11.96 6.09
C ASP A 138 -10.54 -12.71 5.21
N ILE A 139 -9.27 -12.36 5.28
CA ILE A 139 -8.19 -13.03 4.52
C ILE A 139 -8.08 -14.50 4.91
N ILE A 140 -8.17 -14.83 6.21
CA ILE A 140 -8.14 -16.22 6.69
C ILE A 140 -9.33 -17.00 6.14
N GLU A 141 -10.51 -16.39 6.10
CA GLU A 141 -11.73 -17.03 5.60
C GLU A 141 -11.63 -17.33 4.10
N VAL A 142 -11.31 -16.33 3.28
CA VAL A 142 -11.23 -16.51 1.82
C VAL A 142 -10.06 -17.40 1.38
N ARG A 143 -9.01 -17.53 2.21
CA ARG A 143 -7.89 -18.45 1.94
C ARG A 143 -8.32 -19.90 1.79
N LYS A 144 -9.40 -20.31 2.46
CA LYS A 144 -9.95 -21.68 2.39
C LYS A 144 -10.37 -22.06 0.98
N GLU A 145 -10.64 -21.08 0.11
CA GLU A 145 -10.97 -21.32 -1.30
C GLU A 145 -9.76 -21.69 -2.17
N GLY A 146 -8.54 -21.44 -1.69
CA GLY A 146 -7.31 -21.81 -2.39
C GLY A 146 -6.95 -20.95 -3.60
N TYR A 147 -7.58 -19.76 -3.76
CA TYR A 147 -7.22 -18.77 -4.77
C TYR A 147 -6.09 -17.86 -4.29
N PRO A 148 -5.29 -17.28 -5.22
CA PRO A 148 -4.36 -16.22 -4.89
C PRO A 148 -5.04 -15.05 -4.20
N ILE A 149 -4.38 -14.48 -3.19
CA ILE A 149 -4.87 -13.33 -2.43
C ILE A 149 -3.86 -12.21 -2.57
N PHE A 150 -4.34 -11.02 -2.87
CA PHE A 150 -3.58 -9.77 -2.87
C PHE A 150 -4.17 -8.80 -1.86
N LEU A 151 -3.30 -8.08 -1.18
CA LEU A 151 -3.67 -6.94 -0.34
C LEU A 151 -2.80 -5.76 -0.76
N THR A 152 -3.44 -4.68 -1.16
CA THR A 152 -2.81 -3.39 -1.40
C THR A 152 -3.15 -2.41 -0.30
N GLY A 153 -2.36 -1.36 -0.14
CA GLY A 153 -2.75 -0.29 0.77
C GLY A 153 -1.63 0.69 1.05
N ASP A 154 -2.08 1.87 1.47
CA ASP A 154 -1.31 2.79 2.27
C ASP A 154 -1.52 2.41 3.73
N PHE A 155 -0.46 1.92 4.35
CA PHE A 155 -0.51 1.44 5.74
C PHE A 155 -0.29 2.57 6.75
N ASN A 156 0.18 3.73 6.27
CA ASN A 156 0.61 4.82 7.15
C ASN A 156 1.53 4.33 8.29
N GLU A 157 2.29 3.31 7.98
CA GLU A 157 3.23 2.61 8.86
C GLU A 157 4.26 1.89 7.99
N PRO A 158 5.57 1.98 8.29
CA PRO A 158 6.59 1.25 7.54
C PRO A 158 6.46 -0.27 7.68
N SER A 159 7.25 -1.02 6.91
CA SER A 159 7.34 -2.47 7.07
C SER A 159 8.31 -2.85 8.18
N TYR A 160 7.97 -3.91 8.93
CA TYR A 160 8.91 -4.57 9.85
C TYR A 160 10.18 -5.10 9.14
N LEU A 161 10.13 -5.23 7.80
CA LEU A 161 11.26 -5.63 6.96
C LEU A 161 12.13 -4.46 6.51
N ASP A 162 11.75 -3.22 6.82
CA ASP A 162 12.44 -2.01 6.37
C ASP A 162 13.17 -1.29 7.51
N TRP A 163 12.58 -1.25 8.70
CA TRP A 163 13.21 -0.63 9.87
C TRP A 163 13.98 -1.67 10.68
N THR A 164 15.03 -2.21 10.07
CA THR A 164 15.91 -3.22 10.67
C THR A 164 17.12 -2.59 11.37
N GLU A 165 17.85 -3.37 12.15
CA GLU A 165 19.16 -2.93 12.71
C GLU A 165 20.12 -2.50 11.60
N LYS A 166 20.12 -3.20 10.46
CA LYS A 166 20.94 -2.87 9.30
C LYS A 166 20.55 -1.53 8.69
N ALA A 167 19.26 -1.27 8.54
CA ALA A 167 18.73 0.01 8.05
C ALA A 167 19.07 1.16 9.02
N ALA A 168 18.94 0.94 10.33
CA ALA A 168 19.30 1.92 11.34
C ALA A 168 20.80 2.26 11.31
N HIS A 169 21.67 1.26 11.21
CA HIS A 169 23.12 1.48 11.05
C HIS A 169 23.48 2.21 9.75
N ALA A 170 22.70 2.01 8.69
CA ALA A 170 22.86 2.73 7.43
C ALA A 170 22.26 4.17 7.45
N GLY A 171 21.61 4.56 8.54
CA GLY A 171 20.99 5.89 8.69
C GLY A 171 19.68 6.07 7.92
N LEU A 172 19.03 4.98 7.52
CA LEU A 172 17.75 5.02 6.80
C LEU A 172 16.56 5.16 7.75
N CYS A 173 16.69 4.74 9.00
CA CYS A 173 15.69 4.94 10.04
C CYS A 173 16.35 5.28 11.38
N LYS A 174 15.57 5.75 12.34
CA LYS A 174 16.06 6.18 13.65
C LYS A 174 16.55 5.02 14.52
N THR A 175 15.81 3.93 14.50
CA THR A 175 16.04 2.70 15.26
C THR A 175 15.32 1.55 14.59
N ALA A 176 15.70 0.30 14.89
CA ALA A 176 14.94 -0.85 14.42
C ALA A 176 13.58 -0.90 15.11
N VAL A 177 12.51 -1.17 14.33
CA VAL A 177 11.14 -1.33 14.82
C VAL A 177 10.46 -2.47 14.07
N GLU A 178 9.99 -3.49 14.80
CA GLU A 178 9.13 -4.52 14.23
C GLU A 178 7.70 -4.02 14.05
N TRP A 179 7.47 -3.19 13.03
CA TRP A 179 6.20 -2.54 12.76
C TRP A 179 5.02 -3.53 12.73
N PRO A 180 4.00 -3.34 13.60
CA PRO A 180 3.03 -4.40 13.90
C PRO A 180 2.04 -4.68 12.77
N SER A 181 1.68 -3.71 11.92
CA SER A 181 0.65 -3.93 10.90
C SER A 181 1.13 -4.90 9.83
N THR A 182 2.28 -4.64 9.20
CA THR A 182 2.83 -5.53 8.17
C THR A 182 3.25 -6.87 8.76
N LYS A 183 3.77 -6.88 10.01
CA LYS A 183 4.11 -8.11 10.73
C LYS A 183 2.87 -8.97 10.99
N ALA A 184 1.75 -8.38 11.42
CA ALA A 184 0.51 -9.12 11.65
C ALA A 184 -0.06 -9.72 10.36
N PHE A 185 -0.05 -8.99 9.24
CA PHE A 185 -0.44 -9.55 7.94
C PHE A 185 0.47 -10.70 7.51
N SER A 186 1.76 -10.65 7.85
CA SER A 186 2.69 -11.77 7.60
C SER A 186 2.38 -12.96 8.51
N ASP A 187 2.42 -12.78 9.83
CA ASP A 187 2.41 -13.85 10.81
C ASP A 187 1.03 -14.53 10.93
N LYS A 188 -0.04 -13.73 11.04
CA LYS A 188 -1.42 -14.21 11.16
C LYS A 188 -2.09 -14.37 9.78
N GLY A 189 -1.92 -13.36 8.92
CA GLY A 189 -2.48 -13.30 7.57
C GLY A 189 -1.75 -14.19 6.56
N GLY A 190 -0.53 -14.70 6.84
CA GLY A 190 0.29 -15.48 5.89
C GLY A 190 0.58 -14.76 4.58
N MET A 191 0.61 -13.43 4.63
CA MET A 191 0.89 -12.59 3.48
C MET A 191 2.41 -12.34 3.37
N LYS A 192 2.91 -12.25 2.14
CA LYS A 192 4.30 -11.91 1.84
C LYS A 192 4.34 -10.54 1.19
N ASP A 193 5.33 -9.74 1.55
CA ASP A 193 5.61 -8.46 0.88
C ASP A 193 6.25 -8.72 -0.48
N SER A 194 5.61 -8.27 -1.55
CA SER A 194 6.09 -8.50 -2.92
C SER A 194 7.39 -7.74 -3.21
N TYR A 195 7.53 -6.51 -2.69
CA TYR A 195 8.72 -5.71 -2.92
C TYR A 195 9.92 -6.32 -2.20
N ARG A 196 9.80 -6.67 -0.91
CA ARG A 196 10.89 -7.34 -0.16
C ARG A 196 11.14 -8.77 -0.60
N THR A 197 10.15 -9.47 -1.14
CA THR A 197 10.37 -10.78 -1.79
C THR A 197 11.23 -10.63 -3.06
N PHE A 198 11.09 -9.56 -3.81
CA PHE A 198 11.82 -9.31 -5.04
C PHE A 198 13.18 -8.63 -4.78
N TYR A 199 13.20 -7.65 -3.85
CA TYR A 199 14.40 -6.93 -3.38
C TYR A 199 14.59 -7.16 -1.88
N PRO A 200 15.30 -8.23 -1.49
CA PRO A 200 15.43 -8.61 -0.08
C PRO A 200 16.31 -7.69 0.76
N ASP A 201 17.14 -6.86 0.13
CA ASP A 201 18.04 -5.93 0.82
C ASP A 201 17.39 -4.54 0.93
N GLU A 202 16.97 -4.19 2.15
CA GLU A 202 16.28 -2.95 2.45
C GLU A 202 17.18 -1.71 2.40
N VAL A 203 18.48 -1.90 2.52
CA VAL A 203 19.43 -0.80 2.44
C VAL A 203 19.82 -0.50 0.99
N GLU A 204 20.01 -1.54 0.18
CA GLU A 204 20.32 -1.39 -1.23
C GLU A 204 19.13 -0.86 -2.04
N LYS A 205 17.92 -1.32 -1.69
CA LYS A 205 16.67 -0.93 -2.36
C LYS A 205 15.60 -0.52 -1.33
N PRO A 206 15.68 0.67 -0.71
CA PRO A 206 14.71 1.10 0.30
C PRO A 206 13.26 1.11 -0.22
N GLY A 207 13.03 1.58 -1.44
CA GLY A 207 11.72 1.57 -2.09
C GLY A 207 10.74 2.59 -1.50
N HIS A 208 11.23 3.75 -1.07
CA HIS A 208 10.43 4.79 -0.42
C HIS A 208 9.22 5.19 -1.28
N THR A 209 8.03 5.07 -0.72
CA THR A 209 6.77 5.51 -1.35
C THR A 209 6.32 6.86 -0.80
N TRP A 210 6.55 7.15 0.46
CA TRP A 210 6.38 8.45 1.08
C TRP A 210 7.73 9.20 1.08
N THR A 211 7.92 10.37 0.50
CA THR A 211 6.96 11.16 -0.28
C THR A 211 7.61 11.66 -1.58
N THR A 212 6.81 12.08 -2.55
CA THR A 212 7.28 12.75 -3.79
C THR A 212 7.47 14.25 -3.60
N LEU A 213 6.93 14.79 -2.50
CA LEU A 213 7.01 16.22 -2.20
C LEU A 213 8.44 16.60 -1.80
N PRO A 214 8.91 17.80 -2.20
CA PRO A 214 10.21 18.26 -1.81
C PRO A 214 10.26 18.54 -0.30
N GLU A 215 11.42 18.29 0.31
CA GLU A 215 11.67 18.71 1.70
C GLU A 215 11.38 20.20 1.89
N THR A 216 10.77 20.53 3.00
CA THR A 216 10.55 21.92 3.41
C THR A 216 11.64 22.38 4.36
N SER A 217 11.80 23.70 4.54
CA SER A 217 12.72 24.25 5.54
C SER A 217 12.28 24.01 6.99
N ALA A 218 11.07 23.48 7.21
CA ALA A 218 10.50 23.30 8.54
C ALA A 218 11.07 22.08 9.28
N TYR A 219 11.28 20.96 8.55
CA TYR A 219 11.92 19.74 9.09
C TYR A 219 12.44 18.87 7.95
N LYS A 220 13.40 18.01 8.27
CA LYS A 220 13.84 16.96 7.37
C LYS A 220 12.78 15.87 7.30
N GLU A 221 12.36 15.49 6.09
CA GLU A 221 11.37 14.45 5.87
C GLU A 221 11.90 13.07 6.28
N VAL A 222 11.01 12.24 6.82
CA VAL A 222 11.28 10.83 7.08
C VAL A 222 10.76 10.04 5.90
N LEU A 223 11.67 9.58 5.04
CA LEU A 223 11.33 8.83 3.84
C LEU A 223 11.07 7.38 4.20
N ASP A 224 9.85 6.91 3.95
CA ASP A 224 9.42 5.57 4.28
C ASP A 224 8.74 4.87 3.10
N ARG A 225 8.74 3.54 3.13
CA ARG A 225 7.87 2.72 2.31
C ARG A 225 6.66 2.33 3.15
N ILE A 226 5.52 2.94 2.85
CA ILE A 226 4.24 2.77 3.56
C ILE A 226 3.12 2.26 2.65
N ASP A 227 3.36 2.20 1.34
CA ASP A 227 2.46 1.61 0.36
C ASP A 227 2.94 0.21 -0.03
N PHE A 228 2.03 -0.76 -0.05
CA PHE A 228 2.38 -2.15 -0.21
C PHE A 228 1.50 -2.88 -1.22
N VAL A 229 2.09 -3.92 -1.84
CA VAL A 229 1.40 -5.03 -2.46
C VAL A 229 1.83 -6.30 -1.72
N LEU A 230 0.97 -6.81 -0.85
CA LEU A 230 1.17 -8.08 -0.18
C LEU A 230 0.44 -9.19 -0.95
N PHE A 231 0.93 -10.42 -0.85
CA PHE A 231 0.35 -11.55 -1.57
C PHE A 231 0.42 -12.86 -0.78
N SER A 232 -0.51 -13.78 -1.07
CA SER A 232 -0.53 -15.13 -0.51
C SER A 232 -1.12 -16.10 -1.52
N GLY A 233 -0.62 -17.33 -1.53
CA GLY A 233 -1.08 -18.44 -2.37
C GLY A 233 0.04 -19.10 -3.17
N GLU A 234 -0.15 -20.39 -3.49
CA GLU A 234 0.85 -21.20 -4.20
C GLU A 234 0.64 -21.18 -5.72
N LYS A 235 -0.57 -20.85 -6.17
CA LYS A 235 -0.96 -20.85 -7.60
C LYS A 235 -0.52 -19.58 -8.33
N MET A 236 0.59 -18.97 -7.90
CA MET A 236 1.16 -17.80 -8.55
C MET A 236 2.68 -17.74 -8.36
N LYS A 237 3.32 -16.93 -9.19
CA LYS A 237 4.75 -16.63 -9.09
C LYS A 237 4.96 -15.13 -9.27
N LEU A 238 5.62 -14.50 -8.31
CA LEU A 238 6.08 -13.10 -8.44
C LEU A 238 7.13 -13.02 -9.55
N LYS A 239 6.96 -12.08 -10.46
CA LYS A 239 7.85 -11.80 -11.60
C LYS A 239 8.65 -10.52 -11.42
N ASN A 240 8.01 -9.51 -10.85
CA ASN A 240 8.61 -8.18 -10.67
C ASN A 240 7.87 -7.40 -9.59
N SER A 241 8.56 -6.44 -8.98
CA SER A 241 7.97 -5.41 -8.13
C SER A 241 8.70 -4.10 -8.35
N GLN A 242 7.98 -3.00 -8.56
CA GLN A 242 8.53 -1.72 -9.00
C GLN A 242 7.86 -0.55 -8.29
N ILE A 243 8.62 0.50 -8.07
CA ILE A 243 8.09 1.78 -7.60
C ILE A 243 7.72 2.63 -8.82
N VAL A 244 6.49 3.12 -8.83
CA VAL A 244 5.94 4.01 -9.87
C VAL A 244 5.81 5.41 -9.28
N GLY A 245 6.41 6.41 -9.92
CA GLY A 245 6.43 7.75 -9.37
C GLY A 245 6.88 8.82 -10.34
N GLU A 246 7.34 9.92 -9.79
CA GLU A 246 7.86 11.08 -10.50
C GLU A 246 9.20 10.79 -11.18
N GLU A 247 9.69 11.74 -11.98
CA GLU A 247 11.02 11.71 -12.61
C GLU A 247 12.15 11.85 -11.57
N SER A 248 12.35 10.78 -10.79
CA SER A 248 13.30 10.68 -9.70
C SER A 248 14.07 9.36 -9.77
N PRO A 249 15.30 9.27 -9.28
CA PRO A 249 16.01 7.99 -9.12
C PRO A 249 15.33 7.02 -8.15
N LEU A 250 14.39 7.49 -7.32
CA LEU A 250 13.60 6.66 -6.41
C LEU A 250 12.47 5.88 -7.12
N SER A 251 12.15 6.23 -8.37
CA SER A 251 11.10 5.59 -9.17
C SER A 251 11.70 4.70 -10.25
N ASP A 252 11.21 3.45 -10.35
CA ASP A 252 11.58 2.50 -11.41
C ASP A 252 10.79 2.80 -12.70
N ILE A 253 9.50 3.15 -12.57
CA ILE A 253 8.63 3.63 -13.66
C ILE A 253 8.33 5.10 -13.39
N ARG A 254 8.66 5.97 -14.35
CA ARG A 254 8.67 7.42 -14.16
C ARG A 254 7.64 8.12 -15.01
N PHE A 255 6.91 9.04 -14.37
CA PHE A 255 5.93 9.88 -15.03
C PHE A 255 6.32 11.36 -14.89
N LYS A 256 6.36 12.07 -16.04
CA LYS A 256 6.41 13.52 -16.02
C LYS A 256 5.08 14.05 -15.50
N ASN A 257 5.09 14.97 -14.54
CA ASN A 257 3.89 15.47 -13.86
C ASN A 257 3.12 14.37 -13.09
N TYR A 258 3.85 13.58 -12.33
CA TYR A 258 3.25 12.57 -11.46
C TYR A 258 2.25 13.20 -10.48
N PRO A 259 1.02 12.66 -10.31
CA PRO A 259 -0.06 13.40 -9.69
C PRO A 259 -0.16 13.31 -8.17
N SER A 260 0.57 12.40 -7.52
CA SER A 260 0.40 12.11 -6.09
C SER A 260 1.64 12.46 -5.27
N ASP A 261 1.44 12.70 -3.99
CA ASP A 261 2.49 12.80 -2.97
C ASP A 261 3.03 11.42 -2.54
N HIS A 262 2.34 10.33 -2.88
CA HIS A 262 2.83 8.96 -2.72
C HIS A 262 3.32 8.38 -4.05
N ARG A 263 4.40 7.59 -4.02
CA ARG A 263 4.74 6.67 -5.12
C ARG A 263 3.90 5.41 -5.00
N ALA A 264 3.47 4.87 -6.14
CA ALA A 264 2.73 3.62 -6.17
C ALA A 264 3.67 2.40 -6.19
N VAL A 265 3.16 1.24 -5.76
CA VAL A 265 3.84 -0.05 -5.87
C VAL A 265 3.14 -0.91 -6.90
N LEU A 266 3.84 -1.31 -7.95
CA LEU A 266 3.35 -2.20 -9.01
C LEU A 266 4.07 -3.54 -8.93
N SER A 267 3.32 -4.63 -8.73
CA SER A 267 3.87 -5.98 -8.70
C SER A 267 3.23 -6.86 -9.76
N THR A 268 4.05 -7.61 -10.49
CA THR A 268 3.62 -8.48 -11.58
C THR A 268 3.72 -9.93 -11.17
N PHE A 269 2.64 -10.68 -11.41
CA PHE A 269 2.53 -12.10 -11.08
C PHE A 269 2.14 -12.92 -12.31
N ILE A 270 2.58 -14.18 -12.32
CA ILE A 270 2.06 -15.21 -13.23
C ILE A 270 1.14 -16.09 -12.41
N LEU A 271 -0.12 -16.23 -12.81
CA LEU A 271 -1.04 -17.23 -12.29
C LEU A 271 -0.71 -18.61 -12.93
N LYS A 272 -0.94 -19.70 -12.18
CA LYS A 272 -0.63 -21.08 -12.59
C LYS A 272 -1.90 -21.91 -12.62
#